data_f1319466105367e84f45fe48c14dbaec
#
_entry.id   f1319466105367e84f45fe48c14dbaec
#
_cell.length_a   1.000
_cell.length_b   1.000
_cell.length_c   1.000
_cell.angle_alpha   90.00
_cell.angle_beta   90.00
_cell.angle_gamma   90.00
#
_symmetry.space_group_name_H-M   'P 1'
#
loop_
_entity.id
_entity.type
_entity.pdbx_description
1 polymer ?
#
loop_
_entity_poly.entity_id
_entity_poly.type
_entity_poly.pdbx_seq_one_letter_code
_entity_poly.pdbx_strand_id
1 'polypeptide(L)'
;MIKRSLFLLFFLTVSLANAQDMFQEYLYSADMVMKNRDKISLTDAQADKIKKIHSTNAADFSTLKWDLDAATSKLKTLLNQPKPDAAAVSKQMDLVLSLENQLKKKQLATLVAIKNELTQTQQ
;
A
#
# COMPACT_ATOMS: atom_id res chain seq x y z
N MET A 1 0.25 -21.59 -21.52
CA MET A 1 0.86 -21.43 -20.21
C MET A 1 1.21 -19.97 -19.87
N ILE A 2 1.89 -19.26 -20.75
CA ILE A 2 2.30 -17.84 -20.54
C ILE A 2 1.09 -16.91 -20.44
N LYS A 3 0.01 -17.17 -21.19
CA LYS A 3 -1.24 -16.35 -21.16
C LYS A 3 -2.04 -16.45 -19.87
N ARG A 4 -1.97 -17.56 -19.13
CA ARG A 4 -2.68 -17.71 -17.84
C ARG A 4 -1.98 -16.99 -16.70
N SER A 5 -0.65 -16.93 -16.73
CA SER A 5 0.15 -16.21 -15.74
C SER A 5 -0.02 -14.69 -15.85
N LEU A 6 -0.11 -14.17 -17.09
CA LEU A 6 -0.37 -12.74 -17.34
C LEU A 6 -1.77 -12.31 -16.85
N PHE A 7 -2.78 -13.19 -16.94
CA PHE A 7 -4.15 -12.90 -16.55
C PHE A 7 -4.29 -12.78 -15.02
N LEU A 8 -3.54 -13.61 -14.27
CA LEU A 8 -3.50 -13.54 -12.80
C LEU A 8 -2.81 -12.26 -12.28
N LEU A 9 -1.75 -11.81 -12.95
CA LEU A 9 -1.09 -10.54 -12.63
C LEU A 9 -1.99 -9.34 -12.93
N PHE A 10 -2.81 -9.39 -13.98
CA PHE A 10 -3.74 -8.34 -14.35
C PHE A 10 -4.87 -8.19 -13.30
N PHE A 11 -5.36 -9.30 -12.73
CA PHE A 11 -6.39 -9.27 -11.68
C PHE A 11 -5.89 -8.63 -10.39
N LEU A 12 -4.63 -8.87 -10.02
CA LEU A 12 -3.99 -8.26 -8.84
C LEU A 12 -3.80 -6.75 -9.01
N THR A 13 -3.45 -6.29 -10.21
CA THR A 13 -3.28 -4.86 -10.49
C THR A 13 -4.59 -4.08 -10.50
N VAL A 14 -5.68 -4.67 -10.99
CA VAL A 14 -7.03 -4.05 -11.00
C VAL A 14 -7.57 -3.89 -9.57
N SER A 15 -7.36 -4.88 -8.70
CA SER A 15 -7.77 -4.82 -7.29
C SER A 15 -7.04 -3.73 -6.50
N LEU A 16 -5.75 -3.52 -6.78
CA LEU A 16 -4.94 -2.45 -6.16
C LEU A 16 -5.37 -1.06 -6.65
N ALA A 17 -5.69 -0.91 -7.94
CA ALA A 17 -6.13 0.35 -8.53
C ALA A 17 -7.47 0.82 -7.93
N ASN A 18 -8.44 -0.07 -7.72
CA ASN A 18 -9.73 0.26 -7.13
C ASN A 18 -9.61 0.72 -5.68
N ALA A 19 -8.72 0.10 -4.88
CA ALA A 19 -8.47 0.51 -3.50
C ALA A 19 -7.81 1.90 -3.44
N GLN A 20 -6.86 2.20 -4.34
CA GLN A 20 -6.21 3.50 -4.43
C GLN A 20 -7.19 4.60 -4.85
N ASP A 21 -8.09 4.33 -5.81
CA ASP A 21 -9.10 5.28 -6.26
C ASP A 21 -10.06 5.64 -5.13
N MET A 22 -10.50 4.66 -4.33
CA MET A 22 -11.34 4.89 -3.17
C MET A 22 -10.62 5.74 -2.12
N PHE A 23 -9.34 5.49 -1.87
CA PHE A 23 -8.57 6.27 -0.91
C PHE A 23 -8.41 7.72 -1.37
N GLN A 24 -8.16 7.97 -2.66
CA GLN A 24 -8.05 9.31 -3.22
C GLN A 24 -9.36 10.11 -3.15
N GLU A 25 -10.49 9.42 -3.20
CA GLU A 25 -11.80 10.06 -3.13
C GLU A 25 -12.08 10.67 -1.74
N TYR A 26 -11.64 10.02 -0.67
CA TYR A 26 -11.99 10.41 0.70
C TYR A 26 -10.80 10.88 1.54
N LEU A 27 -9.58 10.63 1.10
CA LEU A 27 -8.36 10.84 1.88
C LEU A 27 -7.34 11.69 1.11
N TYR A 28 -6.38 12.24 1.85
CA TYR A 28 -5.37 13.15 1.31
C TYR A 28 -3.97 12.62 1.61
N SER A 29 -3.10 12.58 0.61
CA SER A 29 -1.69 12.27 0.79
C SER A 29 -0.96 13.42 1.49
N ALA A 30 0.18 13.13 2.12
CA ALA A 30 1.03 14.16 2.69
C ALA A 30 1.46 15.19 1.64
N ASP A 31 1.82 14.74 0.44
CA ASP A 31 2.21 15.62 -0.67
C ASP A 31 1.09 16.56 -1.10
N MET A 32 -0.14 16.06 -1.21
CA MET A 32 -1.29 16.87 -1.57
C MET A 32 -1.55 17.95 -0.52
N VAL A 33 -1.50 17.60 0.76
CA VAL A 33 -1.71 18.54 1.87
C VAL A 33 -0.62 19.60 1.86
N MET A 34 0.64 19.21 1.71
CA MET A 34 1.77 20.15 1.71
C MET A 34 1.78 21.07 0.50
N LYS A 35 1.36 20.60 -0.68
CA LYS A 35 1.21 21.44 -1.89
C LYS A 35 0.13 22.52 -1.72
N ASN A 36 -0.90 22.23 -0.96
CA ASN A 36 -2.04 23.11 -0.75
C ASN A 36 -1.99 23.83 0.61
N ARG A 37 -0.86 23.79 1.31
CA ARG A 37 -0.72 24.31 2.66
C ARG A 37 -1.19 25.76 2.82
N ASP A 38 -0.89 26.60 1.84
CA ASP A 38 -1.28 28.02 1.87
C ASP A 38 -2.77 28.20 1.63
N LYS A 39 -3.35 27.42 0.72
CA LYS A 39 -4.79 27.45 0.40
C LYS A 39 -5.67 27.04 1.57
N ILE A 40 -5.22 26.09 2.38
CA ILE A 40 -5.97 25.57 3.52
C ILE A 40 -5.53 26.18 4.85
N SER A 41 -4.62 27.13 4.82
CA SER A 41 -4.07 27.76 6.03
C SER A 41 -3.53 26.73 7.04
N LEU A 42 -2.74 25.77 6.53
CA LEU A 42 -2.14 24.74 7.37
C LEU A 42 -1.18 25.36 8.37
N THR A 43 -1.34 25.04 9.65
CA THR A 43 -0.43 25.51 10.69
C THR A 43 0.91 24.78 10.63
N ASP A 44 1.96 25.40 11.17
CA ASP A 44 3.27 24.76 11.26
C ASP A 44 3.23 23.50 12.14
N ALA A 45 2.44 23.54 13.22
CA ALA A 45 2.22 22.37 14.08
C ALA A 45 1.58 21.20 13.32
N GLN A 46 0.57 21.49 12.49
CA GLN A 46 -0.06 20.46 11.63
C GLN A 46 0.94 19.91 10.61
N ALA A 47 1.71 20.78 9.97
CA ALA A 47 2.72 20.38 8.98
C ALA A 47 3.77 19.45 9.61
N ASP A 48 4.25 19.77 10.81
CA ASP A 48 5.23 18.96 11.53
C ASP A 48 4.68 17.57 11.89
N LYS A 49 3.43 17.52 12.37
CA LYS A 49 2.77 16.24 12.67
C LYS A 49 2.58 15.38 11.42
N ILE A 50 2.14 15.98 10.32
CA ILE A 50 1.94 15.27 9.04
C ILE A 50 3.26 14.72 8.51
N LYS A 51 4.34 15.50 8.56
CA LYS A 51 5.68 15.04 8.19
C LYS A 51 6.13 13.85 9.05
N LYS A 52 5.89 13.92 10.35
CA LYS A 52 6.24 12.84 11.28
C LYS A 52 5.44 11.57 11.02
N ILE A 53 4.14 11.68 10.78
CA ILE A 53 3.28 10.56 10.39
C ILE A 53 3.83 9.90 9.12
N HIS A 54 4.14 10.69 8.11
CA HIS A 54 4.66 10.19 6.85
C HIS A 54 5.99 9.47 7.03
N SER A 55 6.96 10.07 7.71
CA SER A 55 8.31 9.49 7.87
C SER A 55 8.30 8.23 8.74
N THR A 56 7.52 8.21 9.82
CA THR A 56 7.40 7.03 10.69
C THR A 56 6.80 5.84 9.93
N ASN A 57 5.77 6.08 9.13
CA ASN A 57 5.10 5.02 8.37
C ASN A 57 5.87 4.60 7.13
N ALA A 58 6.67 5.49 6.54
CA ALA A 58 7.49 5.18 5.36
C ALA A 58 8.52 4.08 5.64
N ALA A 59 9.12 4.06 6.82
CA ALA A 59 10.07 3.02 7.23
C ALA A 59 9.40 1.65 7.32
N ASP A 60 8.25 1.56 7.98
CA ASP A 60 7.48 0.32 8.11
C ASP A 60 6.96 -0.16 6.74
N PHE A 61 6.48 0.76 5.92
CA PHE A 61 6.03 0.48 4.56
C PHE A 61 7.15 -0.10 3.71
N SER A 62 8.36 0.47 3.79
CA SER A 62 9.54 0.00 3.06
C SER A 62 9.90 -1.43 3.46
N THR A 63 9.92 -1.75 4.76
CA THR A 63 10.18 -3.10 5.26
C THR A 63 9.15 -4.10 4.75
N LEU A 64 7.87 -3.78 4.83
CA LEU A 64 6.80 -4.64 4.33
C LEU A 64 6.92 -4.87 2.82
N LYS A 65 7.30 -3.85 2.06
CA LYS A 65 7.49 -3.95 0.61
C LYS A 65 8.65 -4.89 0.27
N TRP A 66 9.78 -4.79 1.00
CA TRP A 66 10.90 -5.71 0.84
C TRP A 66 10.49 -7.16 1.11
N ASP A 67 9.74 -7.39 2.19
CA ASP A 67 9.25 -8.71 2.57
C ASP A 67 8.29 -9.26 1.51
N LEU A 68 7.40 -8.42 0.97
CA LEU A 68 6.48 -8.79 -0.10
C LEU A 68 7.23 -9.16 -1.38
N ASP A 69 8.23 -8.38 -1.77
CA ASP A 69 9.03 -8.67 -2.96
C ASP A 69 9.76 -10.01 -2.82
N ALA A 70 10.32 -10.31 -1.66
CA ALA A 70 10.96 -11.59 -1.36
C ALA A 70 9.95 -12.75 -1.40
N ALA A 71 8.79 -12.59 -0.79
CA ALA A 71 7.73 -13.61 -0.79
C ALA A 71 7.19 -13.88 -2.19
N THR A 72 7.03 -12.84 -3.00
CA THR A 72 6.58 -12.94 -4.39
C THR A 72 7.63 -13.66 -5.26
N SER A 73 8.90 -13.35 -5.07
CA SER A 73 9.99 -14.04 -5.76
C SER A 73 10.03 -15.54 -5.46
N LYS A 74 9.81 -15.90 -4.21
CA LYS A 74 9.73 -17.32 -3.80
C LYS A 74 8.52 -18.00 -4.42
N LEU A 75 7.37 -17.34 -4.49
CA LEU A 75 6.19 -17.87 -5.18
C LEU A 75 6.47 -18.14 -6.65
N LYS A 76 7.13 -17.21 -7.34
CA LYS A 76 7.52 -17.38 -8.74
C LYS A 76 8.44 -18.60 -8.92
N THR A 77 9.39 -18.79 -8.02
CA THR A 77 10.29 -19.96 -8.04
C THR A 77 9.51 -21.26 -7.89
N LEU A 78 8.55 -21.32 -6.97
CA LEU A 78 7.70 -22.49 -6.78
C LEU A 78 6.84 -22.79 -8.01
N LEU A 79 6.30 -21.76 -8.65
CA LEU A 79 5.49 -21.91 -9.86
C LEU A 79 6.30 -22.31 -11.09
N ASN A 80 7.59 -21.98 -11.10
CA ASN A 80 8.47 -22.30 -12.22
C ASN A 80 8.95 -23.77 -12.25
N GLN A 81 8.60 -24.56 -11.25
CA GLN A 81 8.90 -25.99 -11.24
C GLN A 81 8.08 -26.73 -12.30
N PRO A 82 8.61 -27.82 -12.93
CA PRO A 82 7.84 -28.60 -13.91
C PRO A 82 6.54 -29.18 -13.33
N LYS A 83 6.55 -29.54 -12.06
CA LYS A 83 5.38 -30.01 -11.30
C LYS A 83 5.31 -29.25 -9.98
N PRO A 84 4.68 -28.06 -9.97
CA PRO A 84 4.58 -27.30 -8.73
C PRO A 84 3.86 -28.08 -7.63
N ASP A 85 4.39 -28.00 -6.41
CA ASP A 85 3.74 -28.56 -5.23
C ASP A 85 2.57 -27.64 -4.84
N ALA A 86 1.34 -28.11 -5.00
CA ALA A 86 0.14 -27.32 -4.75
C ALA A 86 0.06 -26.81 -3.29
N ALA A 87 0.45 -27.62 -2.32
CA ALA A 87 0.43 -27.22 -0.91
C ALA A 87 1.45 -26.13 -0.61
N ALA A 88 2.68 -26.26 -1.16
CA ALA A 88 3.73 -25.26 -0.99
C ALA A 88 3.35 -23.93 -1.66
N VAL A 89 2.78 -23.98 -2.87
CA VAL A 89 2.30 -22.80 -3.61
C VAL A 89 1.20 -22.11 -2.82
N SER A 90 0.21 -22.82 -2.32
CA SER A 90 -0.89 -22.27 -1.54
C SER A 90 -0.38 -21.58 -0.26
N LYS A 91 0.51 -22.22 0.46
CA LYS A 91 1.12 -21.65 1.67
C LYS A 91 1.91 -20.36 1.38
N GLN A 92 2.66 -20.37 0.28
CA GLN A 92 3.42 -19.17 -0.11
C GLN A 92 2.49 -18.05 -0.56
N MET A 93 1.40 -18.36 -1.24
CA MET A 93 0.38 -17.37 -1.61
C MET A 93 -0.27 -16.74 -0.38
N ASP A 94 -0.54 -17.52 0.65
CA ASP A 94 -1.07 -16.98 1.93
C ASP A 94 -0.13 -15.95 2.52
N LEU A 95 1.18 -16.18 2.47
CA LEU A 95 2.17 -15.20 2.94
C LEU A 95 2.15 -13.93 2.08
N VAL A 96 2.12 -14.05 0.75
CA VAL A 96 2.03 -12.91 -0.17
C VAL A 96 0.79 -12.07 0.13
N LEU A 97 -0.37 -12.71 0.27
CA LEU A 97 -1.64 -12.02 0.57
C LEU A 97 -1.62 -11.35 1.93
N SER A 98 -1.03 -11.99 2.95
CA SER A 98 -0.88 -11.39 4.27
C SER A 98 -0.05 -10.11 4.24
N LEU A 99 1.06 -10.13 3.50
CA LEU A 99 1.94 -8.96 3.37
C LEU A 99 1.26 -7.84 2.56
N GLU A 100 0.54 -8.17 1.50
CA GLU A 100 -0.25 -7.20 0.73
C GLU A 100 -1.32 -6.53 1.61
N ASN A 101 -2.02 -7.31 2.42
CA ASN A 101 -3.02 -6.79 3.35
C ASN A 101 -2.40 -5.86 4.39
N GLN A 102 -1.25 -6.20 4.92
CA GLN A 102 -0.53 -5.35 5.87
C GLN A 102 -0.10 -4.03 5.24
N LEU A 103 0.39 -4.04 3.99
CA LEU A 103 0.74 -2.84 3.24
C LEU A 103 -0.47 -1.93 3.02
N LYS A 104 -1.59 -2.48 2.57
CA LYS A 104 -2.82 -1.71 2.33
C LYS A 104 -3.36 -1.10 3.63
N LYS A 105 -3.37 -1.86 4.71
CA LYS A 105 -3.81 -1.36 6.02
C LYS A 105 -2.90 -0.27 6.56
N LYS A 106 -1.58 -0.41 6.37
CA LYS A 106 -0.61 0.60 6.78
C LYS A 106 -0.79 1.89 5.99
N GLN A 107 -0.98 1.79 4.68
CA GLN A 107 -1.26 2.94 3.82
C GLN A 107 -2.55 3.64 4.24
N LEU A 108 -3.62 2.89 4.46
CA LEU A 108 -4.90 3.43 4.90
C LEU A 108 -4.78 4.12 6.26
N ALA A 109 -4.13 3.49 7.22
CA ALA A 109 -3.92 4.07 8.55
C ALA A 109 -3.14 5.38 8.50
N THR A 110 -2.12 5.46 7.63
CA THR A 110 -1.35 6.69 7.40
C THR A 110 -2.22 7.81 6.87
N LEU A 111 -3.02 7.53 5.85
CA LEU A 111 -3.92 8.50 5.22
C LEU A 111 -5.01 8.98 6.18
N VAL A 112 -5.55 8.07 6.97
CA VAL A 112 -6.54 8.43 8.03
C VAL A 112 -5.89 9.31 9.09
N ALA A 113 -4.68 9.00 9.53
CA ALA A 113 -3.96 9.82 10.50
C ALA A 113 -3.71 11.24 9.99
N ILE A 114 -3.36 11.38 8.70
CA ILE A 114 -3.17 12.69 8.05
C ILE A 114 -4.50 13.47 8.02
N LYS A 115 -5.58 12.83 7.59
CA LYS A 115 -6.90 13.47 7.54
C LYS A 115 -7.34 13.95 8.93
N ASN A 116 -7.07 13.18 9.97
CA ASN A 116 -7.44 13.52 11.35
C ASN A 116 -6.64 14.71 11.92
N GLU A 117 -5.52 15.08 11.31
CA GLU A 117 -4.79 16.30 11.65
C GLU A 117 -5.40 17.57 11.02
N LEU A 118 -6.27 17.42 10.03
CA LEU A 118 -6.93 18.52 9.36
C LEU A 118 -8.26 18.85 10.04
N THR A 119 -8.61 20.14 10.07
CA THR A 119 -9.94 20.57 10.49
C THR A 119 -10.97 20.27 9.40
N GLN A 120 -12.24 20.25 9.76
CA GLN A 120 -13.33 20.04 8.80
C GLN A 120 -13.30 21.09 7.68
N THR A 121 -12.97 22.33 8.00
CA THR A 121 -12.87 23.43 7.03
C THR A 121 -11.70 23.21 6.04
N GLN A 122 -10.60 22.63 6.51
CA GLN A 122 -9.43 22.33 5.67
C GLN A 122 -9.66 21.16 4.73
N GLN A 123 -10.59 20.30 5.03
CA GLN A 123 -10.98 19.18 4.20
C GLN A 123 -11.89 19.64 3.06
#